data_10bdee1e3b4e8c6fb1e15b8c976e73a2
#
_entry.id   10bdee1e3b4e8c6fb1e15b8c976e73a2
#
_cell.length_a   1.000
_cell.length_b   1.000
_cell.length_c   1.000
_cell.angle_alpha   90.00
_cell.angle_beta   90.00
_cell.angle_gamma   90.00
#
_symmetry.space_group_name_H-M   'P 1'
#
loop_
_entity.id
_entity.type
_entity.pdbx_description
1 polymer ?
#
loop_
_entity_poly.entity_id
_entity_poly.type
_entity_poly.pdbx_seq_one_letter_code
_entity_poly.pdbx_strand_id
1 'polypeptide(L)'
;MESTLELTKIKEVLQKNLKILIILPLLFLIISAIVTFFVLSPKYQANTQILVNQTKADNPQFMAQEVQSNIQLVNTYKEIVKSPRILDEVSKDLNDKYSPSKLSSMLTITNQENTQLINIQVKSGHKQDSEKIANSFAKVTSKQIPKIMSVDNVSILSKADGTAVKVAPKTVVNLIGAFFLGLVVALIYIFFKVIFDKRIKDEEDVEKELGLPVLGSIQKYN
;
A
#
# COMPACT_ATOMS: atom_id res chain seq x y z
N MET A 1 -30.78 2.17 -33.86
CA MET A 1 -31.50 0.99 -33.34
C MET A 1 -30.58 -0.18 -32.99
N GLU A 2 -29.48 -0.41 -33.71
CA GLU A 2 -28.54 -1.53 -33.38
C GLU A 2 -27.94 -1.46 -31.98
N SER A 3 -27.53 -0.25 -31.51
CA SER A 3 -26.89 -0.10 -30.19
C SER A 3 -27.78 -0.42 -28.98
N THR A 4 -29.09 -0.25 -29.11
CA THR A 4 -30.05 -0.61 -28.04
C THR A 4 -30.29 -2.11 -27.96
N LEU A 5 -30.23 -2.82 -29.08
CA LEU A 5 -30.35 -4.28 -29.15
C LEU A 5 -29.11 -4.97 -28.54
N GLU A 6 -27.90 -4.43 -28.78
CA GLU A 6 -26.67 -4.95 -28.18
C GLU A 6 -26.65 -4.82 -26.65
N LEU A 7 -27.08 -3.67 -26.11
CA LEU A 7 -27.16 -3.48 -24.66
C LEU A 7 -28.17 -4.42 -23.98
N THR A 8 -29.28 -4.71 -24.65
CA THR A 8 -30.29 -5.65 -24.17
C THR A 8 -29.75 -7.07 -24.14
N LYS A 9 -29.00 -7.50 -25.16
CA LYS A 9 -28.34 -8.82 -25.21
C LYS A 9 -27.29 -8.97 -24.09
N ILE A 10 -26.49 -7.92 -23.83
CA ILE A 10 -25.50 -7.92 -22.72
C ILE A 10 -26.20 -8.08 -21.38
N LYS A 11 -27.28 -7.35 -21.13
CA LYS A 11 -28.08 -7.47 -19.90
C LYS A 11 -28.63 -8.88 -19.71
N GLU A 12 -29.16 -9.49 -20.75
CA GLU A 12 -29.72 -10.84 -20.72
C GLU A 12 -28.63 -11.88 -20.41
N VAL A 13 -27.47 -11.79 -21.05
CA VAL A 13 -26.31 -12.64 -20.78
C VAL A 13 -25.86 -12.54 -19.32
N LEU A 14 -25.75 -11.31 -18.78
CA LEU A 14 -25.40 -11.10 -17.38
C LEU A 14 -26.47 -11.70 -16.44
N GLN A 15 -27.75 -11.51 -16.72
CA GLN A 15 -28.84 -12.07 -15.92
C GLN A 15 -28.85 -13.60 -15.94
N LYS A 16 -28.64 -14.22 -17.10
CA LYS A 16 -28.53 -15.69 -17.22
C LYS A 16 -27.33 -16.28 -16.47
N ASN A 17 -26.27 -15.47 -16.25
CA ASN A 17 -25.03 -15.90 -15.57
C ASN A 17 -24.84 -15.26 -14.20
N LEU A 18 -25.89 -14.71 -13.56
CA LEU A 18 -25.83 -14.07 -12.24
C LEU A 18 -25.16 -14.93 -11.16
N LYS A 19 -25.40 -16.25 -11.20
CA LYS A 19 -24.77 -17.19 -10.25
C LYS A 19 -23.24 -17.12 -10.33
N ILE A 20 -22.66 -17.08 -11.52
CA ILE A 20 -21.21 -17.01 -11.72
C ILE A 20 -20.70 -15.63 -11.31
N LEU A 21 -21.44 -14.58 -11.65
CA LEU A 21 -21.10 -13.19 -11.31
C LEU A 21 -21.09 -12.94 -9.80
N ILE A 22 -21.81 -13.75 -9.00
CA ILE A 22 -21.83 -13.64 -7.54
C ILE A 22 -20.85 -14.63 -6.90
N ILE A 23 -20.86 -15.90 -7.35
CA ILE A 23 -20.07 -16.96 -6.72
C ILE A 23 -18.57 -16.72 -6.88
N LEU A 24 -18.13 -16.28 -8.06
CA LEU A 24 -16.70 -16.11 -8.33
C LEU A 24 -16.06 -14.98 -7.49
N PRO A 25 -16.61 -13.77 -7.42
CA PRO A 25 -16.11 -12.74 -6.51
C PRO A 25 -16.16 -13.16 -5.03
N LEU A 26 -17.19 -13.89 -4.62
CA LEU A 26 -17.30 -14.42 -3.26
C LEU A 26 -16.18 -15.42 -2.95
N LEU A 27 -15.86 -16.30 -3.89
CA LEU A 27 -14.74 -17.25 -3.77
C LEU A 27 -13.40 -16.52 -3.59
N PHE A 28 -13.15 -15.49 -4.42
CA PHE A 28 -11.94 -14.65 -4.31
C PHE A 28 -11.90 -13.91 -2.98
N LEU A 29 -13.01 -13.42 -2.46
CA LEU A 29 -13.13 -12.82 -1.14
C LEU A 29 -12.72 -13.80 -0.03
N ILE A 30 -13.23 -15.04 -0.06
CA ILE A 30 -12.90 -16.07 0.93
C ILE A 30 -11.41 -16.41 0.88
N ILE A 31 -10.86 -16.62 -0.30
CA ILE A 31 -9.41 -16.89 -0.48
C ILE A 31 -8.57 -15.72 0.07
N SER A 32 -8.92 -14.50 -0.28
CA SER A 32 -8.23 -13.30 0.22
C SER A 32 -8.33 -13.14 1.72
N ALA A 33 -9.48 -13.47 2.32
CA ALA A 33 -9.65 -13.46 3.77
C ALA A 33 -8.73 -14.48 4.44
N ILE A 34 -8.69 -15.72 3.94
CA ILE A 34 -7.80 -16.77 4.45
C ILE A 34 -6.34 -16.30 4.38
N VAL A 35 -5.89 -15.81 3.24
CA VAL A 35 -4.52 -15.32 3.05
C VAL A 35 -4.22 -14.13 4.00
N THR A 36 -5.14 -13.17 4.10
CA THR A 36 -4.94 -11.96 4.90
C THR A 36 -4.88 -12.25 6.40
N PHE A 37 -5.68 -13.20 6.91
CA PHE A 37 -5.75 -13.49 8.34
C PHE A 37 -4.80 -14.59 8.81
N PHE A 38 -4.50 -15.57 7.95
CA PHE A 38 -3.72 -16.76 8.35
C PHE A 38 -2.29 -16.79 7.78
N VAL A 39 -2.05 -16.16 6.61
CA VAL A 39 -0.75 -16.22 5.95
C VAL A 39 0.05 -14.94 6.20
N LEU A 40 -0.58 -13.77 6.16
CA LEU A 40 0.12 -12.49 6.28
C LEU A 40 0.39 -12.15 7.75
N SER A 41 1.67 -12.05 8.11
CA SER A 41 2.09 -11.62 9.43
C SER A 41 1.79 -10.14 9.68
N PRO A 42 1.26 -9.77 10.85
CA PRO A 42 1.00 -8.37 11.18
C PRO A 42 2.31 -7.59 11.25
N LYS A 43 2.27 -6.33 10.78
CA LYS A 43 3.38 -5.38 10.93
C LYS A 43 2.89 -4.14 11.65
N TYR A 44 3.74 -3.66 12.56
CA TYR A 44 3.49 -2.48 13.37
C TYR A 44 4.49 -1.40 12.98
N GLN A 45 4.03 -0.17 12.94
CA GLN A 45 4.87 1.00 12.65
C GLN A 45 4.86 1.92 13.85
N ALA A 46 6.05 2.25 14.36
CA ALA A 46 6.27 3.27 15.37
C ALA A 46 6.91 4.49 14.74
N ASN A 47 6.62 5.66 15.28
CA ASN A 47 7.08 6.94 14.77
C ASN A 47 7.80 7.71 15.88
N THR A 48 8.95 8.32 15.54
CA THR A 48 9.65 9.30 16.38
C THR A 48 10.03 10.49 15.53
N GLN A 49 10.19 11.64 16.17
CA GLN A 49 10.54 12.90 15.50
C GLN A 49 11.78 13.50 16.11
N ILE A 50 12.68 13.93 15.25
CA ILE A 50 13.84 14.72 15.61
C ILE A 50 13.76 16.10 14.95
N LEU A 51 14.15 17.11 15.70
CA LEU A 51 14.30 18.48 15.24
C LEU A 51 15.79 18.76 15.07
N VAL A 52 16.16 19.22 13.88
CA VAL A 52 17.55 19.65 13.60
C VAL A 52 17.57 21.16 13.52
N ASN A 53 18.30 21.81 14.46
CA ASN A 53 18.42 23.25 14.51
C ASN A 53 19.91 23.61 14.47
N GLN A 54 20.29 24.57 13.63
CA GLN A 54 21.60 25.17 13.68
C GLN A 54 21.59 26.32 14.69
N THR A 55 22.76 26.65 15.24
CA THR A 55 22.92 27.66 16.26
C THR A 55 22.45 29.04 15.80
N LYS A 56 21.93 29.79 16.74
CA LYS A 56 21.37 31.15 16.58
C LYS A 56 22.30 32.08 15.79
N ALA A 57 21.80 32.60 14.68
CA ALA A 57 22.32 33.86 14.18
C ALA A 57 21.84 34.96 15.14
N ASP A 58 22.78 35.66 15.77
CA ASP A 58 22.45 36.79 16.65
C ASP A 58 21.87 38.00 15.90
N ASN A 59 21.67 37.88 14.58
CA ASN A 59 21.20 38.97 13.75
C ASN A 59 19.86 38.61 13.07
N PRO A 60 18.76 39.33 13.39
CA PRO A 60 17.41 39.06 12.85
C PRO A 60 17.30 39.10 11.33
N GLN A 61 18.18 39.83 10.64
CA GLN A 61 18.17 39.95 9.18
C GLN A 61 18.55 38.67 8.45
N PHE A 62 19.29 37.76 9.08
CA PHE A 62 19.75 36.49 8.50
C PHE A 62 18.82 35.30 8.82
N MET A 63 17.86 35.47 9.74
CA MET A 63 16.97 34.37 10.19
C MET A 63 16.21 33.70 9.06
N ALA A 64 15.65 34.47 8.12
CA ALA A 64 14.85 33.88 7.02
C ALA A 64 15.73 33.06 6.05
N GLN A 65 16.94 33.53 5.77
CA GLN A 65 17.87 32.83 4.89
C GLN A 65 18.45 31.58 5.55
N GLU A 66 18.66 31.63 6.86
CA GLU A 66 19.15 30.53 7.68
C GLU A 66 18.08 29.40 7.74
N VAL A 67 16.82 29.74 7.96
CA VAL A 67 15.71 28.77 7.93
C VAL A 67 15.63 28.08 6.57
N GLN A 68 15.74 28.83 5.46
CA GLN A 68 15.72 28.28 4.12
C GLN A 68 16.92 27.34 3.85
N SER A 69 18.11 27.71 4.32
CA SER A 69 19.31 26.86 4.24
C SER A 69 19.12 25.57 5.05
N ASN A 70 18.57 25.67 6.25
CA ASN A 70 18.33 24.53 7.12
C ASN A 70 17.31 23.53 6.52
N ILE A 71 16.29 24.02 5.83
CA ILE A 71 15.32 23.18 5.11
C ILE A 71 16.02 22.38 3.99
N GLN A 72 16.94 23.00 3.24
CA GLN A 72 17.71 22.29 2.21
C GLN A 72 18.59 21.19 2.78
N LEU A 73 19.15 21.39 3.97
CA LEU A 73 19.98 20.39 4.65
C LEU A 73 19.19 19.18 5.18
N VAL A 74 17.87 19.28 5.37
CA VAL A 74 17.04 18.16 5.85
C VAL A 74 17.16 16.91 4.96
N ASN A 75 17.30 17.09 3.66
CA ASN A 75 17.51 15.96 2.75
C ASN A 75 18.86 15.27 3.00
N THR A 76 19.90 16.05 3.27
CA THR A 76 21.21 15.51 3.65
C THR A 76 21.14 14.74 4.97
N TYR A 77 20.42 15.25 5.95
CA TYR A 77 20.24 14.55 7.23
C TYR A 77 19.49 13.21 7.06
N LYS A 78 18.49 13.14 6.16
CA LYS A 78 17.81 11.88 5.85
C LYS A 78 18.78 10.81 5.32
N GLU A 79 19.69 11.20 4.45
CA GLU A 79 20.68 10.27 3.91
C GLU A 79 21.73 9.87 4.99
N ILE A 80 22.12 10.79 5.87
CA ILE A 80 22.98 10.47 7.00
C ILE A 80 22.34 9.43 7.92
N VAL A 81 21.05 9.58 8.25
CA VAL A 81 20.32 8.62 9.10
C VAL A 81 20.24 7.22 8.48
N LYS A 82 20.22 7.11 7.15
CA LYS A 82 20.26 5.83 6.42
C LYS A 82 21.68 5.30 6.20
N SER A 83 22.71 6.07 6.54
CA SER A 83 24.08 5.68 6.28
C SER A 83 24.48 4.42 7.05
N PRO A 84 25.42 3.60 6.51
CA PRO A 84 25.94 2.43 7.21
C PRO A 84 26.43 2.74 8.61
N ARG A 85 27.09 3.91 8.79
CA ARG A 85 27.59 4.35 10.10
C ARG A 85 26.50 4.45 11.15
N ILE A 86 25.35 5.04 10.82
CA ILE A 86 24.22 5.14 11.76
C ILE A 86 23.56 3.77 11.98
N LEU A 87 23.39 2.99 10.91
CA LEU A 87 22.82 1.64 11.01
C LEU A 87 23.66 0.72 11.89
N ASP A 88 24.99 0.77 11.79
CA ASP A 88 25.91 0.00 12.64
C ASP A 88 25.81 0.42 14.11
N GLU A 89 25.77 1.72 14.38
CA GLU A 89 25.63 2.22 15.74
C GLU A 89 24.26 1.89 16.36
N VAL A 90 23.17 1.92 15.56
CA VAL A 90 21.84 1.46 16.01
C VAL A 90 21.84 -0.04 16.26
N SER A 91 22.50 -0.84 15.42
CA SER A 91 22.67 -2.28 15.65
C SER A 91 23.31 -2.55 17.00
N LYS A 92 24.43 -1.88 17.30
CA LYS A 92 25.13 -1.98 18.59
C LYS A 92 24.27 -1.53 19.77
N ASP A 93 23.54 -0.39 19.64
CA ASP A 93 22.63 0.11 20.70
C ASP A 93 21.51 -0.91 21.01
N LEU A 94 21.15 -1.75 20.02
CA LEU A 94 20.18 -2.85 20.14
C LEU A 94 20.82 -4.21 20.46
N ASN A 95 22.10 -4.23 20.93
CA ASN A 95 22.88 -5.44 21.25
C ASN A 95 22.99 -6.41 20.06
N ASP A 96 23.17 -5.89 18.86
CA ASP A 96 23.33 -6.62 17.60
C ASP A 96 22.16 -7.59 17.27
N LYS A 97 20.98 -7.38 17.88
CA LYS A 97 19.77 -8.16 17.62
C LYS A 97 19.30 -8.05 16.16
N TYR A 98 19.58 -6.94 15.51
CA TYR A 98 19.20 -6.67 14.12
C TYR A 98 20.41 -6.24 13.32
N SER A 99 20.69 -6.93 12.20
CA SER A 99 21.74 -6.50 11.27
C SER A 99 21.45 -5.14 10.65
N PRO A 100 22.48 -4.36 10.27
CA PRO A 100 22.31 -3.07 9.60
C PRO A 100 21.42 -3.13 8.37
N SER A 101 21.55 -4.18 7.54
CA SER A 101 20.70 -4.42 6.37
C SER A 101 19.24 -4.61 6.75
N LYS A 102 18.97 -5.35 7.84
CA LYS A 102 17.61 -5.55 8.35
C LYS A 102 17.03 -4.24 8.88
N LEU A 103 17.79 -3.47 9.64
CA LEU A 103 17.38 -2.14 10.13
C LEU A 103 17.05 -1.20 8.98
N SER A 104 17.88 -1.16 7.94
CA SER A 104 17.62 -0.37 6.73
C SER A 104 16.28 -0.74 6.06
N SER A 105 15.96 -2.03 5.98
CA SER A 105 14.69 -2.51 5.38
C SER A 105 13.45 -2.16 6.21
N MET A 106 13.61 -1.94 7.52
CA MET A 106 12.54 -1.59 8.46
C MET A 106 12.33 -0.07 8.57
N LEU A 107 13.31 0.74 8.11
CA LEU A 107 13.39 2.17 8.29
C LEU A 107 12.76 2.92 7.13
N THR A 108 11.90 3.88 7.44
CA THR A 108 11.40 4.88 6.50
C THR A 108 11.60 6.26 7.11
N ILE A 109 12.25 7.17 6.38
CA ILE A 109 12.50 8.52 6.85
C ILE A 109 11.76 9.50 5.94
N THR A 110 10.97 10.35 6.54
CA THR A 110 10.23 11.41 5.86
C THR A 110 10.51 12.74 6.55
N ASN A 111 10.39 13.81 5.79
CA ASN A 111 10.34 15.15 6.35
C ASN A 111 9.00 15.78 6.01
N GLN A 112 8.60 16.73 6.80
CA GLN A 112 7.46 17.58 6.48
C GLN A 112 8.01 18.75 5.65
N GLU A 113 7.39 19.02 4.51
CA GLU A 113 7.83 20.11 3.63
C GLU A 113 7.95 21.43 4.38
N ASN A 114 9.01 22.17 4.08
CA ASN A 114 9.33 23.46 4.69
C ASN A 114 9.50 23.44 6.22
N THR A 115 9.92 22.31 6.78
CA THR A 115 10.22 22.19 8.22
C THR A 115 11.58 21.55 8.45
N GLN A 116 12.11 21.77 9.64
CA GLN A 116 13.36 21.16 10.14
C GLN A 116 13.10 19.82 10.86
N LEU A 117 11.89 19.27 10.70
CA LEU A 117 11.47 18.03 11.35
C LEU A 117 11.77 16.82 10.48
N ILE A 118 12.43 15.85 11.08
CA ILE A 118 12.66 14.53 10.46
C ILE A 118 11.82 13.51 11.20
N ASN A 119 10.93 12.86 10.47
CA ASN A 119 10.12 11.76 10.98
C ASN A 119 10.83 10.44 10.69
N ILE A 120 11.13 9.69 11.72
CA ILE A 120 11.72 8.36 11.66
C ILE A 120 10.61 7.35 11.93
N GLN A 121 10.30 6.52 10.96
CA GLN A 121 9.29 5.50 11.02
C GLN A 121 9.95 4.13 10.93
N VAL A 122 9.62 3.23 11.85
CA VAL A 122 10.16 1.88 11.86
C VAL A 122 9.01 0.87 11.82
N LYS A 123 9.11 -0.08 10.89
CA LYS A 123 8.15 -1.18 10.72
C LYS A 123 8.75 -2.49 11.18
N SER A 124 8.11 -3.18 12.14
CA SER A 124 8.53 -4.51 12.59
C SER A 124 7.34 -5.46 12.78
N GLY A 125 7.62 -6.71 13.11
CA GLY A 125 6.60 -7.73 13.41
C GLY A 125 5.93 -7.56 14.78
N HIS A 126 6.56 -6.81 15.70
CA HIS A 126 6.07 -6.62 17.05
C HIS A 126 6.01 -5.12 17.40
N LYS A 127 4.97 -4.75 18.13
CA LYS A 127 4.73 -3.38 18.57
C LYS A 127 5.92 -2.79 19.33
N GLN A 128 6.37 -3.53 20.36
CA GLN A 128 7.48 -3.12 21.22
C GLN A 128 8.82 -3.01 20.47
N ASP A 129 9.07 -3.91 19.51
CA ASP A 129 10.29 -3.85 18.70
C ASP A 129 10.31 -2.61 17.82
N SER A 130 9.17 -2.25 17.19
CA SER A 130 9.08 -1.01 16.39
C SER A 130 9.41 0.23 17.21
N GLU A 131 8.87 0.32 18.43
CA GLU A 131 9.10 1.44 19.34
C GLU A 131 10.55 1.52 19.80
N LYS A 132 11.14 0.39 20.22
CA LYS A 132 12.53 0.30 20.67
C LYS A 132 13.51 0.69 19.55
N ILE A 133 13.30 0.15 18.35
CA ILE A 133 14.17 0.45 17.22
C ILE A 133 14.05 1.93 16.83
N ALA A 134 12.83 2.48 16.77
CA ALA A 134 12.62 3.89 16.44
C ALA A 134 13.29 4.83 17.46
N ASN A 135 13.15 4.53 18.75
CA ASN A 135 13.83 5.30 19.82
C ASN A 135 15.35 5.18 19.76
N SER A 136 15.88 4.00 19.42
CA SER A 136 17.32 3.81 19.20
C SER A 136 17.83 4.65 18.02
N PHE A 137 17.10 4.66 16.90
CA PHE A 137 17.41 5.55 15.78
C PHE A 137 17.43 7.02 16.20
N ALA A 138 16.40 7.49 16.91
CA ALA A 138 16.36 8.88 17.38
C ALA A 138 17.55 9.21 18.30
N LYS A 139 17.86 8.34 19.25
CA LYS A 139 18.96 8.48 20.21
C LYS A 139 20.33 8.48 19.52
N VAL A 140 20.58 7.53 18.63
CA VAL A 140 21.87 7.44 17.90
C VAL A 140 22.02 8.62 16.95
N THR A 141 20.98 8.95 16.21
CA THR A 141 20.98 10.07 15.27
C THR A 141 21.25 11.40 15.97
N SER A 142 20.57 11.68 17.08
CA SER A 142 20.78 12.91 17.86
C SER A 142 22.21 13.06 18.41
N LYS A 143 22.90 11.93 18.66
CA LYS A 143 24.30 11.93 19.12
C LYS A 143 25.32 12.00 17.99
N GLN A 144 25.01 11.42 16.83
CA GLN A 144 26.00 11.30 15.74
C GLN A 144 25.93 12.46 14.74
N ILE A 145 24.76 13.03 14.46
CA ILE A 145 24.64 14.16 13.52
C ILE A 145 25.52 15.34 13.94
N PRO A 146 25.53 15.82 15.22
CA PRO A 146 26.40 16.91 15.62
C PRO A 146 27.87 16.64 15.36
N LYS A 147 28.31 15.38 15.48
CA LYS A 147 29.71 14.99 15.22
C LYS A 147 30.06 14.93 13.72
N ILE A 148 29.08 14.73 12.86
CA ILE A 148 29.30 14.59 11.41
C ILE A 148 29.20 15.94 10.70
N MET A 149 28.27 16.78 11.11
CA MET A 149 27.87 17.98 10.38
C MET A 149 28.26 19.29 11.10
N SER A 150 28.94 19.23 12.26
CA SER A 150 29.30 20.41 13.08
C SER A 150 28.08 21.31 13.38
N VAL A 151 26.90 20.69 13.59
CA VAL A 151 25.67 21.38 13.99
C VAL A 151 25.49 21.27 15.49
N ASP A 152 24.97 22.31 16.12
CA ASP A 152 25.02 22.40 17.59
C ASP A 152 23.81 21.75 18.28
N ASN A 153 22.69 21.54 17.58
CA ASN A 153 21.51 21.06 18.27
C ASN A 153 20.63 20.12 17.41
N VAL A 154 20.63 18.83 17.77
CA VAL A 154 19.66 17.83 17.30
C VAL A 154 18.92 17.31 18.51
N SER A 155 17.63 17.65 18.60
CA SER A 155 16.80 17.27 19.73
C SER A 155 15.72 16.25 19.32
N ILE A 156 15.44 15.32 20.23
CA ILE A 156 14.32 14.38 20.06
C ILE A 156 13.05 15.15 20.45
N LEU A 157 12.18 15.42 19.48
CA LEU A 157 10.93 16.15 19.70
C LEU A 157 9.84 15.23 20.30
N SER A 158 9.72 14.01 19.77
CA SER A 158 8.81 13.02 20.32
C SER A 158 9.44 11.63 20.31
N LYS A 159 9.21 10.87 21.39
CA LYS A 159 9.61 9.45 21.47
C LYS A 159 8.58 8.57 20.76
N ALA A 160 9.01 7.37 20.40
CA ALA A 160 8.17 6.38 19.76
C ALA A 160 7.27 5.60 20.73
N ASP A 161 7.41 5.80 22.02
CA ASP A 161 6.67 5.04 23.05
C ASP A 161 5.15 5.25 22.90
N GLY A 162 4.39 4.17 22.80
CA GLY A 162 2.95 4.21 22.60
C GLY A 162 2.47 4.60 21.19
N THR A 163 3.38 4.88 20.25
CA THR A 163 3.02 5.31 18.89
C THR A 163 2.80 4.14 17.92
N ALA A 164 3.16 2.91 18.30
CA ALA A 164 3.10 1.77 17.41
C ALA A 164 1.66 1.38 17.04
N VAL A 165 1.34 1.50 15.75
CA VAL A 165 0.05 1.13 15.16
C VAL A 165 0.22 -0.02 14.17
N LYS A 166 -0.79 -0.88 14.05
CA LYS A 166 -0.82 -1.94 13.03
C LYS A 166 -1.00 -1.32 11.65
N VAL A 167 -0.06 -1.54 10.73
CA VAL A 167 -0.07 -0.98 9.37
C VAL A 167 -0.24 -2.01 8.25
N ALA A 168 -0.02 -3.29 8.57
CA ALA A 168 -0.24 -4.40 7.64
C ALA A 168 -0.77 -5.63 8.39
N PRO A 169 -1.51 -6.52 7.70
CA PRO A 169 -2.08 -6.33 6.38
C PRO A 169 -3.20 -5.28 6.36
N LYS A 170 -3.37 -4.59 5.23
CA LYS A 170 -4.50 -3.66 5.01
C LYS A 170 -5.73 -4.49 4.61
N THR A 171 -6.39 -5.10 5.58
CA THR A 171 -7.48 -6.07 5.38
C THR A 171 -8.56 -5.57 4.42
N VAL A 172 -9.04 -4.34 4.63
CA VAL A 172 -10.11 -3.75 3.81
C VAL A 172 -9.67 -3.61 2.34
N VAL A 173 -8.44 -3.10 2.12
CA VAL A 173 -7.90 -2.91 0.76
C VAL A 173 -7.70 -4.26 0.06
N ASN A 174 -7.21 -5.27 0.78
CA ASN A 174 -7.02 -6.62 0.22
C ASN A 174 -8.34 -7.26 -0.18
N LEU A 175 -9.39 -7.15 0.67
CA LEU A 175 -10.71 -7.70 0.39
C LEU A 175 -11.40 -6.99 -0.79
N ILE A 176 -11.35 -5.67 -0.82
CA ILE A 176 -11.91 -4.88 -1.94
C ILE A 176 -11.19 -5.25 -3.25
N GLY A 177 -9.85 -5.30 -3.22
CA GLY A 177 -9.07 -5.69 -4.40
C GLY A 177 -9.41 -7.10 -4.91
N ALA A 178 -9.56 -8.06 -4.00
CA ALA A 178 -9.94 -9.43 -4.34
C ALA A 178 -11.35 -9.52 -4.92
N PHE A 179 -12.31 -8.75 -4.39
CA PHE A 179 -13.67 -8.68 -4.92
C PHE A 179 -13.68 -8.19 -6.37
N PHE A 180 -13.01 -7.06 -6.65
CA PHE A 180 -12.94 -6.54 -8.01
C PHE A 180 -12.19 -7.48 -8.96
N LEU A 181 -11.10 -8.10 -8.50
CA LEU A 181 -10.39 -9.11 -9.30
C LEU A 181 -11.31 -10.29 -9.65
N GLY A 182 -12.06 -10.82 -8.67
CA GLY A 182 -13.02 -11.88 -8.88
C GLY A 182 -14.13 -11.48 -9.85
N LEU A 183 -14.58 -10.21 -9.82
CA LEU A 183 -15.60 -9.70 -10.74
C LEU A 183 -15.05 -9.61 -12.17
N VAL A 184 -13.81 -9.13 -12.35
CA VAL A 184 -13.17 -9.10 -13.67
C VAL A 184 -13.02 -10.51 -14.24
N VAL A 185 -12.57 -11.47 -13.42
CA VAL A 185 -12.44 -12.87 -13.84
C VAL A 185 -13.81 -13.47 -14.19
N ALA A 186 -14.87 -13.13 -13.43
CA ALA A 186 -16.23 -13.56 -13.74
C ALA A 186 -16.72 -13.04 -15.11
N LEU A 187 -16.47 -11.76 -15.40
CA LEU A 187 -16.83 -11.16 -16.69
C LEU A 187 -16.07 -11.81 -17.85
N ILE A 188 -14.77 -12.03 -17.70
CA ILE A 188 -13.94 -12.71 -18.69
C ILE A 188 -14.46 -14.14 -18.93
N TYR A 189 -14.78 -14.87 -17.87
CA TYR A 189 -15.32 -16.22 -17.97
C TYR A 189 -16.66 -16.23 -18.71
N ILE A 190 -17.59 -15.30 -18.38
CA ILE A 190 -18.88 -15.17 -19.05
C ILE A 190 -18.68 -14.84 -20.54
N PHE A 191 -17.75 -13.94 -20.86
CA PHE A 191 -17.42 -13.55 -22.23
C PHE A 191 -16.96 -14.77 -23.04
N PHE A 192 -16.01 -15.53 -22.55
CA PHE A 192 -15.55 -16.74 -23.21
C PHE A 192 -16.66 -17.79 -23.32
N LYS A 193 -17.45 -17.97 -22.26
CA LYS A 193 -18.58 -18.90 -22.28
C LYS A 193 -19.59 -18.55 -23.37
N VAL A 194 -19.86 -17.27 -23.61
CA VAL A 194 -20.78 -16.83 -24.66
C VAL A 194 -20.20 -17.06 -26.04
N ILE A 195 -18.91 -16.76 -26.24
CA ILE A 195 -18.25 -16.97 -27.55
C ILE A 195 -18.16 -18.46 -27.92
N PHE A 196 -17.90 -19.33 -26.93
CA PHE A 196 -17.77 -20.77 -27.17
C PHE A 196 -19.11 -21.53 -27.11
N ASP A 197 -20.20 -20.86 -26.71
CA ASP A 197 -21.55 -21.48 -26.68
C ASP A 197 -22.19 -21.42 -28.05
N LYS A 198 -21.94 -22.45 -28.84
CA LYS A 198 -22.49 -22.62 -30.19
C LYS A 198 -23.95 -23.17 -30.22
N ARG A 199 -24.67 -23.09 -29.09
CA ARG A 199 -26.05 -23.55 -29.04
C ARG A 199 -26.98 -22.54 -29.70
N ILE A 200 -27.78 -23.00 -30.62
CA ILE A 200 -28.87 -22.23 -31.22
C ILE A 200 -29.92 -21.95 -30.15
N LYS A 201 -30.17 -20.70 -29.83
CA LYS A 201 -31.09 -20.26 -28.76
C LYS A 201 -32.26 -19.46 -29.31
N ASP A 202 -32.01 -18.69 -30.36
CA ASP A 202 -32.96 -17.75 -30.93
C ASP A 202 -33.09 -17.98 -32.44
N GLU A 203 -34.16 -17.47 -33.04
CA GLU A 203 -34.43 -17.56 -34.48
C GLU A 203 -33.30 -16.92 -35.31
N GLU A 204 -32.70 -15.86 -34.79
CA GLU A 204 -31.55 -15.17 -35.40
C GLU A 204 -30.30 -16.06 -35.48
N ASP A 205 -30.11 -16.96 -34.48
CA ASP A 205 -29.00 -17.93 -34.47
C ASP A 205 -29.18 -18.98 -35.57
N VAL A 206 -30.42 -19.40 -35.86
CA VAL A 206 -30.73 -20.35 -36.93
C VAL A 206 -30.38 -19.77 -38.29
N GLU A 207 -30.75 -18.52 -38.54
CA GLU A 207 -30.44 -17.87 -39.81
C GLU A 207 -28.95 -17.64 -40.01
N LYS A 208 -28.24 -17.26 -38.92
CA LYS A 208 -26.77 -17.00 -38.97
C LYS A 208 -25.94 -18.29 -39.11
N GLU A 209 -26.29 -19.33 -38.36
CA GLU A 209 -25.49 -20.59 -38.35
C GLU A 209 -25.85 -21.52 -39.49
N LEU A 210 -27.13 -21.62 -39.90
CA LEU A 210 -27.60 -22.54 -40.93
C LEU A 210 -27.85 -21.87 -42.28
N GLY A 211 -27.91 -20.53 -42.34
CA GLY A 211 -28.20 -19.80 -43.58
C GLY A 211 -29.61 -20.06 -44.14
N LEU A 212 -30.54 -20.53 -43.28
CA LEU A 212 -31.91 -20.90 -43.67
C LEU A 212 -32.90 -19.95 -43.00
N PRO A 213 -33.91 -19.42 -43.72
CA PRO A 213 -34.94 -18.60 -43.11
C PRO A 213 -35.82 -19.40 -42.19
N VAL A 214 -36.14 -18.87 -41.03
CA VAL A 214 -37.05 -19.47 -40.05
C VAL A 214 -38.48 -19.33 -40.52
N LEU A 215 -39.15 -20.42 -40.78
CA LEU A 215 -40.54 -20.42 -41.28
C LEU A 215 -41.59 -20.32 -40.15
N GLY A 216 -41.19 -20.49 -38.91
CA GLY A 216 -42.06 -20.38 -37.74
C GLY A 216 -41.48 -21.06 -36.49
N SER A 217 -41.88 -20.60 -35.29
CA SER A 217 -41.50 -21.18 -34.01
C SER A 217 -42.71 -21.85 -33.33
N ILE A 218 -42.50 -23.02 -32.73
CA ILE A 218 -43.49 -23.74 -31.95
C ILE A 218 -43.15 -23.63 -30.48
N GLN A 219 -44.03 -22.99 -29.71
CA GLN A 219 -43.83 -22.87 -28.26
C GLN A 219 -43.94 -24.25 -27.58
N LYS A 220 -42.95 -24.55 -26.74
CA LYS A 220 -42.99 -25.76 -25.93
C LYS A 220 -44.13 -25.65 -24.91
N TYR A 221 -45.13 -26.50 -25.04
CA TYR A 221 -46.17 -26.68 -24.03
C TYR A 221 -45.56 -27.38 -22.80
N ASN A 222 -45.70 -26.78 -21.63
CA ASN A 222 -45.33 -27.36 -20.34
C ASN A 222 -46.60 -27.93 -19.68
#